data_9141501d4c5c6e8495501dde01c65f78
#
_entry.id   9141501d4c5c6e8495501dde01c65f78
#
_cell.length_a   1.000
_cell.length_b   1.000
_cell.length_c   1.000
_cell.angle_alpha   90.00
_cell.angle_beta   90.00
_cell.angle_gamma   90.00
#
_symmetry.space_group_name_H-M   'P 1'
#
loop_
_entity.id
_entity.type
_entity.pdbx_description
1 polymer ?
#
loop_
_entity_poly.entity_id
_entity_poly.type
_entity_poly.pdbx_seq_one_letter_code
_entity_poly.pdbx_strand_id
1 'polypeptide(L)'
;MVAFSENLVRDNACFYVTIWFCPEALKRYSGYLLIHKMNEHYLNNRRLKYVSDGARNISHQTNIHEFLEQKFGFRRAYARLRVVYAPGVGLAVWLLYPLRKWFSRRSAPMLQKVGVLLEQERIRRACATETDGVR
;
A
#
# COMPACT_ATOMS: atom_id res chain seq x y z
N MET A 1 1.76 -26.09 -2.63
CA MET A 1 1.39 -24.80 -3.28
C MET A 1 2.62 -23.91 -3.33
N VAL A 2 2.98 -23.36 -4.49
CA VAL A 2 4.21 -22.59 -4.71
C VAL A 2 3.98 -21.09 -4.47
N ALA A 3 2.88 -20.59 -4.98
CA ALA A 3 2.43 -19.21 -4.81
C ALA A 3 0.94 -19.11 -5.11
N PHE A 4 0.28 -18.08 -4.58
CA PHE A 4 -1.09 -17.73 -4.96
C PHE A 4 -1.29 -16.22 -4.87
N SER A 5 -2.32 -15.73 -5.54
CA SER A 5 -2.78 -14.36 -5.44
C SER A 5 -4.30 -14.32 -5.38
N GLU A 6 -4.80 -13.46 -4.52
CA GLU A 6 -6.19 -13.06 -4.46
C GLU A 6 -6.33 -11.69 -5.09
N ASN A 7 -7.23 -11.55 -6.06
CA ASN A 7 -7.33 -10.35 -6.86
C ASN A 7 -8.79 -9.88 -6.95
N LEU A 8 -8.99 -8.59 -6.84
CA LEU A 8 -10.29 -7.93 -6.99
C LEU A 8 -10.37 -7.29 -8.38
N VAL A 9 -11.35 -7.70 -9.18
CA VAL A 9 -11.63 -7.06 -10.48
C VAL A 9 -12.84 -6.13 -10.32
N ARG A 10 -12.64 -4.84 -10.60
CA ARG A 10 -13.67 -3.81 -10.52
C ARG A 10 -13.39 -2.71 -11.54
N ASP A 11 -14.44 -2.15 -12.15
CA ASP A 11 -14.39 -0.98 -13.04
C ASP A 11 -13.33 -1.10 -14.16
N ASN A 12 -13.25 -2.30 -14.76
CA ASN A 12 -12.27 -2.63 -15.80
C ASN A 12 -10.78 -2.55 -15.36
N ALA A 13 -10.54 -2.75 -14.06
CA ALA A 13 -9.22 -2.82 -13.46
C ALA A 13 -9.09 -4.05 -12.55
N CYS A 14 -7.87 -4.51 -12.34
CA CYS A 14 -7.56 -5.56 -11.38
C CYS A 14 -6.68 -5.02 -10.26
N PHE A 15 -7.08 -5.28 -9.02
CA PHE A 15 -6.32 -4.93 -7.82
C PHE A 15 -5.75 -6.20 -7.20
N TYR A 16 -4.45 -6.26 -7.01
CA TYR A 16 -3.77 -7.34 -6.32
C TYR A 16 -3.95 -7.13 -4.82
N VAL A 17 -4.81 -7.94 -4.20
CA VAL A 17 -5.18 -7.78 -2.78
C VAL A 17 -4.20 -8.53 -1.89
N THR A 18 -3.98 -9.81 -2.21
CA THR A 18 -3.08 -10.67 -1.45
C THR A 18 -2.17 -11.40 -2.42
N ILE A 19 -0.87 -11.35 -2.18
CA ILE A 19 0.12 -12.15 -2.88
C ILE A 19 0.93 -12.92 -1.85
N TRP A 20 0.96 -14.23 -1.99
CA TRP A 20 1.73 -15.10 -1.11
C TRP A 20 2.68 -15.98 -1.91
N PHE A 21 3.88 -16.19 -1.37
CA PHE A 21 4.92 -17.03 -1.95
C PHE A 21 5.45 -18.02 -0.91
N CYS A 22 5.69 -19.24 -1.32
CA CYS A 22 6.52 -20.16 -0.55
C CYS A 22 7.97 -19.63 -0.54
N PRO A 23 8.62 -19.46 0.62
CA PRO A 23 9.99 -18.90 0.70
C PRO A 23 11.02 -19.67 -0.13
N GLU A 24 10.91 -20.99 -0.20
CA GLU A 24 11.78 -21.83 -1.00
C GLU A 24 11.56 -21.64 -2.50
N ALA A 25 10.32 -21.41 -2.90
CA ALA A 25 9.96 -21.18 -4.30
C ALA A 25 10.39 -19.79 -4.80
N LEU A 26 10.51 -18.80 -3.92
CA LEU A 26 11.04 -17.47 -4.29
C LEU A 26 12.44 -17.57 -4.88
N LYS A 27 13.28 -18.47 -4.36
CA LYS A 27 14.63 -18.73 -4.89
C LYS A 27 14.63 -19.27 -6.33
N ARG A 28 13.50 -19.79 -6.80
CA ARG A 28 13.28 -20.33 -8.14
C ARG A 28 12.42 -19.42 -9.03
N TYR A 29 12.49 -18.10 -8.80
CA TYR A 29 11.78 -17.09 -9.59
C TYR A 29 10.25 -17.22 -9.63
N SER A 30 9.64 -17.89 -8.64
CA SER A 30 8.17 -18.05 -8.58
C SER A 30 7.45 -16.70 -8.52
N GLY A 31 8.05 -15.68 -7.90
CA GLY A 31 7.52 -14.32 -7.87
C GLY A 31 7.40 -13.70 -9.26
N TYR A 32 8.42 -13.88 -10.11
CA TYR A 32 8.38 -13.40 -11.50
C TYR A 32 7.29 -14.13 -12.30
N LEU A 33 7.21 -15.45 -12.16
CA LEU A 33 6.23 -16.25 -12.89
C LEU A 33 4.80 -15.88 -12.51
N LEU A 34 4.50 -15.72 -11.21
CA LEU A 34 3.17 -15.35 -10.75
C LEU A 34 2.75 -13.99 -11.29
N ILE A 35 3.57 -12.95 -11.09
CA ILE A 35 3.26 -11.58 -11.54
C ILE A 35 3.15 -11.53 -13.07
N HIS A 36 4.05 -12.22 -13.79
CA HIS A 36 3.97 -12.28 -15.25
C HIS A 36 2.64 -12.91 -15.71
N LYS A 37 2.25 -14.06 -15.15
CA LYS A 37 1.00 -14.73 -15.49
C LYS A 37 -0.24 -13.93 -15.10
N MET A 38 -0.20 -13.20 -13.99
CA MET A 38 -1.28 -12.29 -13.61
C MET A 38 -1.42 -11.14 -14.60
N ASN A 39 -0.31 -10.48 -14.95
CA ASN A 39 -0.32 -9.41 -15.94
C ASN A 39 -0.80 -9.92 -17.31
N GLU A 40 -0.29 -11.05 -17.80
CA GLU A 40 -0.73 -11.68 -19.04
C GLU A 40 -2.25 -11.96 -19.01
N HIS A 41 -2.74 -12.56 -17.92
CA HIS A 41 -4.16 -12.86 -17.79
C HIS A 41 -5.05 -11.61 -17.77
N TYR A 42 -4.72 -10.62 -16.94
CA TYR A 42 -5.59 -9.47 -16.75
C TYR A 42 -5.46 -8.43 -17.87
N LEU A 43 -4.25 -8.14 -18.34
CA LEU A 43 -4.03 -7.12 -19.36
C LEU A 43 -4.25 -7.66 -20.77
N ASN A 44 -3.70 -8.84 -21.10
CA ASN A 44 -3.73 -9.36 -22.46
C ASN A 44 -5.00 -10.17 -22.73
N ASN A 45 -5.31 -11.18 -21.85
CA ASN A 45 -6.42 -12.09 -22.11
C ASN A 45 -7.77 -11.44 -21.76
N ARG A 46 -7.89 -10.80 -20.60
CA ARG A 46 -9.11 -10.12 -20.14
C ARG A 46 -9.22 -8.66 -20.64
N ARG A 47 -8.13 -8.12 -21.19
CA ARG A 47 -8.06 -6.74 -21.74
C ARG A 47 -8.50 -5.69 -20.74
N LEU A 48 -8.17 -5.86 -19.46
CA LEU A 48 -8.44 -4.84 -18.46
C LEU A 48 -7.56 -3.60 -18.72
N LYS A 49 -8.07 -2.44 -18.34
CA LYS A 49 -7.40 -1.16 -18.57
C LYS A 49 -6.07 -1.03 -17.85
N TYR A 50 -6.00 -1.54 -16.63
CA TYR A 50 -4.77 -1.57 -15.81
C TYR A 50 -4.85 -2.61 -14.71
N VAL A 51 -3.69 -2.93 -14.14
CA VAL A 51 -3.53 -3.68 -12.89
C VAL A 51 -2.89 -2.79 -11.84
N SER A 52 -3.21 -2.99 -10.58
CA SER A 52 -2.71 -2.19 -9.46
C SER A 52 -2.36 -3.09 -8.28
N ASP A 53 -1.24 -2.83 -7.64
CA ASP A 53 -0.83 -3.47 -6.38
C ASP A 53 -1.45 -2.77 -5.15
N GLY A 54 -2.43 -1.91 -5.37
CA GLY A 54 -3.12 -1.18 -4.33
C GLY A 54 -2.33 -0.01 -3.75
N ALA A 55 -2.74 0.43 -2.57
CA ALA A 55 -2.08 1.51 -1.86
C ALA A 55 -0.88 0.99 -1.05
N ARG A 56 0.18 1.80 -0.97
CA ARG A 56 1.34 1.48 -0.13
C ARG A 56 0.90 1.27 1.32
N ASN A 57 1.27 0.13 1.88
CA ASN A 57 0.99 -0.14 3.29
C ASN A 57 1.84 0.77 4.20
N ILE A 58 1.18 1.48 5.13
CA ILE A 58 1.84 2.39 6.05
C ILE A 58 2.53 1.63 7.19
N SER A 59 2.00 0.45 7.54
CA SER A 59 2.46 -0.34 8.68
C SER A 59 3.61 -1.31 8.35
N HIS A 60 3.77 -1.69 7.08
CA HIS A 60 4.80 -2.63 6.64
C HIS A 60 5.56 -2.10 5.44
N GLN A 61 6.87 -2.04 5.56
CA GLN A 61 7.73 -1.83 4.41
C GLN A 61 7.93 -3.16 3.70
N THR A 62 7.38 -3.30 2.50
CA THR A 62 7.60 -4.44 1.63
C THR A 62 8.39 -4.00 0.41
N ASN A 63 9.30 -4.84 -0.05
CA ASN A 63 10.07 -4.57 -1.27
C ASN A 63 9.28 -4.88 -2.54
N ILE A 64 8.00 -5.27 -2.41
CA ILE A 64 7.17 -5.68 -3.55
C ILE A 64 6.97 -4.54 -4.55
N HIS A 65 6.72 -3.32 -4.07
CA HIS A 65 6.52 -2.17 -4.95
C HIS A 65 7.78 -1.87 -5.79
N GLU A 66 8.96 -1.89 -5.16
CA GLU A 66 10.22 -1.68 -5.86
C GLU A 66 10.48 -2.79 -6.89
N PHE A 67 10.18 -4.03 -6.54
CA PHE A 67 10.24 -5.17 -7.45
C PHE A 67 9.31 -4.99 -8.66
N LEU A 68 8.06 -4.57 -8.45
CA LEU A 68 7.10 -4.34 -9.52
C LEU A 68 7.53 -3.18 -10.44
N GLU A 69 8.03 -2.09 -9.86
CA GLU A 69 8.54 -0.95 -10.63
C GLU A 69 9.74 -1.35 -11.50
N GLN A 70 10.74 -2.00 -10.91
CA GLN A 70 11.99 -2.32 -11.60
C GLN A 70 11.86 -3.46 -12.61
N LYS A 71 11.01 -4.46 -12.33
CA LYS A 71 10.96 -5.70 -13.13
C LYS A 71 9.76 -5.78 -14.05
N PHE A 72 8.68 -5.08 -13.77
CA PHE A 72 7.44 -5.13 -14.53
C PHE A 72 6.98 -3.76 -15.06
N GLY A 73 7.76 -2.71 -14.84
CA GLY A 73 7.44 -1.38 -15.35
C GLY A 73 6.19 -0.74 -14.73
N PHE A 74 5.83 -1.15 -13.51
CA PHE A 74 4.75 -0.49 -12.78
C PHE A 74 5.11 0.98 -12.52
N ARG A 75 4.12 1.84 -12.58
CA ARG A 75 4.29 3.28 -12.32
C ARG A 75 3.57 3.67 -11.05
N ARG A 76 4.16 4.57 -10.28
CA ARG A 76 3.51 5.15 -9.10
C ARG A 76 2.36 6.03 -9.55
N ALA A 77 1.17 5.69 -9.08
CA ALA A 77 0.01 6.56 -9.21
C ALA A 77 -0.16 7.34 -7.90
N TYR A 78 0.06 8.63 -7.93
CA TYR A 78 -0.11 9.48 -6.77
C TYR A 78 -1.60 9.72 -6.53
N ALA A 79 -2.06 9.40 -5.31
CA ALA A 79 -3.43 9.64 -4.88
C ALA A 79 -3.43 10.47 -3.58
N ARG A 80 -4.40 11.37 -3.47
CA ARG A 80 -4.55 12.17 -2.24
C ARG A 80 -5.14 11.30 -1.14
N LEU A 81 -4.45 11.21 -0.01
CA LEU A 81 -4.96 10.52 1.18
C LEU A 81 -6.08 11.36 1.82
N ARG A 82 -7.30 10.82 1.82
CA ARG A 82 -8.43 11.39 2.55
C ARG A 82 -8.73 10.52 3.78
N VAL A 83 -8.58 11.09 4.97
CA VAL A 83 -8.85 10.38 6.23
C VAL A 83 -10.07 11.02 6.87
N VAL A 84 -11.06 10.18 7.22
CA VAL A 84 -12.23 10.58 7.98
C VAL A 84 -12.15 9.88 9.33
N TYR A 85 -12.05 10.66 10.40
CA TYR A 85 -11.98 10.11 11.75
C TYR A 85 -13.37 9.94 12.33
N ALA A 86 -13.58 8.89 13.11
CA ALA A 86 -14.75 8.77 13.96
C ALA A 86 -14.79 9.92 15.00
N PRO A 87 -15.98 10.29 15.48
CA PRO A 87 -16.12 11.33 16.51
C PRO A 87 -15.20 11.06 17.71
N GLY A 88 -14.50 12.09 18.17
CA GLY A 88 -13.51 12.01 19.27
C GLY A 88 -12.11 11.53 18.86
N VAL A 89 -11.98 10.64 17.85
CA VAL A 89 -10.67 10.15 17.40
C VAL A 89 -9.84 11.27 16.79
N GLY A 90 -10.46 12.17 16.03
CA GLY A 90 -9.78 13.33 15.45
C GLY A 90 -9.15 14.24 16.49
N LEU A 91 -9.84 14.49 17.61
CA LEU A 91 -9.31 15.27 18.73
C LEU A 91 -8.12 14.56 19.39
N ALA A 92 -8.24 13.25 19.64
CA ALA A 92 -7.17 12.45 20.21
C ALA A 92 -5.92 12.46 19.30
N VAL A 93 -6.09 12.30 18.00
CA VAL A 93 -5.01 12.38 17.00
C VAL A 93 -4.37 13.75 17.00
N TRP A 94 -5.16 14.83 17.06
CA TRP A 94 -4.65 16.21 17.13
C TRP A 94 -3.80 16.46 18.36
N LEU A 95 -4.25 16.02 19.54
CA LEU A 95 -3.53 16.15 20.81
C LEU A 95 -2.24 15.31 20.85
N LEU A 96 -2.27 14.07 20.31
CA LEU A 96 -1.14 13.16 20.34
C LEU A 96 -0.12 13.40 19.21
N TYR A 97 -0.47 14.18 18.20
CA TYR A 97 0.37 14.40 17.02
C TYR A 97 1.78 14.95 17.34
N PRO A 98 1.98 15.89 18.29
CA PRO A 98 3.32 16.35 18.67
C PRO A 98 4.21 15.21 19.21
N LEU A 99 3.59 14.21 19.85
CA LEU A 99 4.28 13.09 20.49
C LEU A 99 4.51 11.89 19.52
N ARG A 100 4.22 12.03 18.20
CA ARG A 100 4.28 10.95 17.21
C ARG A 100 5.61 10.21 17.19
N LYS A 101 6.75 10.91 17.33
CA LYS A 101 8.09 10.31 17.34
C LYS A 101 8.31 9.36 18.53
N TRP A 102 7.63 9.59 19.63
CA TRP A 102 7.70 8.75 20.83
C TRP A 102 6.92 7.45 20.66
N PHE A 103 5.76 7.51 19.97
CA PHE A 103 4.93 6.34 19.69
C PHE A 103 5.55 5.41 18.65
N SER A 104 6.28 5.93 17.67
CA SER A 104 6.89 5.14 16.60
C SER A 104 8.01 4.20 17.06
N ARG A 105 8.54 4.38 18.28
CA ARG A 105 9.66 3.61 18.84
C ARG A 105 9.22 2.53 19.85
N ARG A 106 7.94 2.37 20.13
CA ARG A 106 7.47 1.45 21.16
C ARG A 106 6.92 0.16 20.59
N SER A 107 7.26 -0.97 21.27
CA SER A 107 6.93 -2.34 20.85
C SER A 107 5.52 -2.78 21.24
N ALA A 108 4.82 -2.06 22.11
CA ALA A 108 3.49 -2.44 22.57
C ALA A 108 2.45 -2.35 21.44
N PRO A 109 1.63 -3.39 21.20
CA PRO A 109 0.75 -3.48 20.03
C PRO A 109 -0.31 -2.36 19.98
N MET A 110 -0.79 -1.87 21.12
CA MET A 110 -1.68 -0.71 21.17
C MET A 110 -0.97 0.59 20.73
N LEU A 111 0.27 0.79 21.16
CA LEU A 111 1.05 1.98 20.81
C LEU A 111 1.45 1.97 19.34
N GLN A 112 1.67 0.79 18.75
CA GLN A 112 1.88 0.65 17.30
C GLN A 112 0.66 1.10 16.50
N LYS A 113 -0.55 0.73 16.92
CA LYS A 113 -1.80 1.19 16.27
C LYS A 113 -1.95 2.72 16.33
N VAL A 114 -1.66 3.32 17.48
CA VAL A 114 -1.62 4.78 17.62
C VAL A 114 -0.55 5.39 16.71
N GLY A 115 0.64 4.79 16.66
CA GLY A 115 1.73 5.21 15.77
C GLY A 115 1.31 5.22 14.29
N VAL A 116 0.60 4.20 13.83
CA VAL A 116 0.07 4.12 12.46
C VAL A 116 -0.94 5.25 12.18
N LEU A 117 -1.86 5.54 13.11
CA LEU A 117 -2.81 6.65 12.97
C LEU A 117 -2.11 8.01 12.90
N LEU A 118 -1.09 8.22 13.72
CA LEU A 118 -0.31 9.47 13.72
C LEU A 118 0.53 9.61 12.45
N GLU A 119 1.02 8.50 11.88
CA GLU A 119 1.72 8.50 10.60
C GLU A 119 0.78 8.77 9.43
N GLN A 120 -0.43 8.21 9.43
CA GLN A 120 -1.47 8.56 8.46
C GLN A 120 -1.79 10.06 8.50
N GLU A 121 -1.90 10.63 9.71
CA GLU A 121 -2.13 12.07 9.87
C GLU A 121 -0.97 12.92 9.34
N ARG A 122 0.27 12.45 9.51
CA ARG A 122 1.45 13.10 8.93
C ARG A 122 1.37 13.16 7.40
N ILE A 123 1.04 12.03 6.79
CA ILE A 123 0.89 11.94 5.32
C ILE A 123 -0.26 12.84 4.85
N ARG A 124 -1.40 12.83 5.55
CA ARG A 124 -2.55 13.68 5.22
C ARG A 124 -2.17 15.17 5.24
N ARG A 125 -1.45 15.62 6.26
CA ARG A 125 -0.98 17.01 6.37
C ARG A 125 0.00 17.39 5.28
N ALA A 126 0.96 16.48 4.95
CA ALA A 126 1.90 16.72 3.86
C ALA A 126 1.18 16.87 2.51
N CYS A 127 0.18 16.02 2.22
CA CYS A 127 -0.64 16.14 1.01
C CYS A 127 -1.48 17.44 0.96
N ALA A 128 -1.84 18.02 2.12
CA ALA A 128 -2.60 19.26 2.17
C ALA A 128 -1.71 20.50 1.86
N THR A 129 -0.46 20.50 2.36
CA THR A 129 0.48 21.62 2.14
C THR A 129 0.97 21.74 0.70
N GLU A 130 1.10 20.60 -0.03
CA GLU A 130 1.46 20.64 -1.46
C GLU A 130 0.38 21.30 -2.34
N THR A 131 -0.86 21.36 -1.88
CA THR A 131 -1.97 21.92 -2.67
C THR A 131 -2.02 23.45 -2.58
N ASP A 132 -1.57 24.03 -1.50
CA ASP A 132 -1.57 25.49 -1.29
C ASP A 132 -0.39 26.19 -1.98
N GLY A 133 0.63 25.44 -2.40
CA GLY A 133 1.80 25.94 -3.13
C GLY A 133 1.66 25.95 -4.67
N VAL A 134 0.55 25.47 -5.23
CA VAL A 134 0.28 25.38 -6.69
C VAL A 134 -0.88 26.31 -7.12
N ARG A 135 -1.10 27.40 -6.40
CA ARG A 135 -1.99 28.48 -6.84
C ARG A 135 -1.21 29.72 -7.28
#